data_4597b68d8a8574734c969ae0421f95ba
#
_entry.id   4597b68d8a8574734c969ae0421f95ba
#
_cell.length_a   1.000
_cell.length_b   1.000
_cell.length_c   1.000
_cell.angle_alpha   90.00
_cell.angle_beta   90.00
_cell.angle_gamma   90.00
#
_symmetry.space_group_name_H-M   'P 1'
#
loop_
_entity.id
_entity.type
_entity.pdbx_description
1 polymer ?
#
loop_
_entity_poly.entity_id
_entity_poly.type
_entity_poly.pdbx_seq_one_letter_code
_entity_poly.pdbx_strand_id
1 'polypeptide(L)'
;MKSILIISHSEDYHVEKAIEVLKSKNSNYFLLELDQFPKSYLIKQSVGNNEFSTTLENIHTGQNINFSNIGSIWLRKPANFSYLVSDMEQSIEQFSNQETEHALFSALYGINCFWVSHPKYLRASMWKGEQLQRALTLGFKIPDTIISNDPNEIRSFFLKHKKVVYKVMSDPVITSQKMQSQGVATTLIDENMLNDSDSLRLLPNQFQAYIEKAYELRVTIIAGKVFAAKLDSQLHPESQVDCRNLNVQVPMSAYQLPEEIEQACLEFVNSYQLTYSALDLIVTPQGEYVFLENNPNGQYRFVEENVPELKITKSLIEALEDACK
;
A
#
# COMPACT_ATOMS: atom_id res chain seq x y z
N MET A 1 20.61 10.93 19.55
CA MET A 1 19.38 10.26 19.08
C MET A 1 19.41 10.31 17.56
N LYS A 2 19.20 9.18 16.90
CA LYS A 2 19.13 9.13 15.44
C LYS A 2 17.87 9.78 14.92
N SER A 3 17.79 10.02 13.62
CA SER A 3 16.65 10.68 12.96
C SER A 3 15.75 9.67 12.23
N ILE A 4 14.49 10.02 12.11
CA ILE A 4 13.51 9.33 11.27
C ILE A 4 13.60 9.92 9.86
N LEU A 5 13.80 9.11 8.83
CA LEU A 5 13.65 9.52 7.44
C LEU A 5 12.26 9.15 6.94
N ILE A 6 11.49 10.13 6.52
CA ILE A 6 10.17 9.93 5.91
C ILE A 6 10.31 10.17 4.41
N ILE A 7 9.87 9.22 3.59
CA ILE A 7 9.92 9.30 2.13
C ILE A 7 8.49 9.20 1.58
N SER A 8 8.01 10.27 0.95
CA SER A 8 6.66 10.34 0.38
C SER A 8 6.59 11.43 -0.70
N HIS A 9 5.40 11.85 -1.06
CA HIS A 9 5.14 13.03 -1.88
C HIS A 9 4.63 14.20 -1.03
N SER A 10 4.66 15.41 -1.56
CA SER A 10 4.34 16.65 -0.83
C SER A 10 2.89 16.73 -0.33
N GLU A 11 1.96 16.03 -0.98
CA GLU A 11 0.51 16.07 -0.66
C GLU A 11 0.01 14.82 0.11
N ASP A 12 0.90 14.06 0.78
CA ASP A 12 0.48 12.86 1.52
C ASP A 12 -0.09 13.23 2.89
N TYR A 13 -1.42 13.26 3.00
CA TYR A 13 -2.13 13.60 4.23
C TYR A 13 -1.85 12.65 5.42
N HIS A 14 -1.33 11.43 5.16
CA HIS A 14 -0.84 10.54 6.22
C HIS A 14 0.44 11.11 6.85
N VAL A 15 1.33 11.62 6.00
CA VAL A 15 2.60 12.22 6.42
C VAL A 15 2.37 13.53 7.16
N GLU A 16 1.46 14.37 6.71
CA GLU A 16 1.09 15.60 7.41
C GLU A 16 0.73 15.32 8.87
N LYS A 17 -0.16 14.33 9.10
CA LYS A 17 -0.57 13.95 10.46
C LYS A 17 0.57 13.37 11.29
N ALA A 18 1.41 12.55 10.69
CA ALA A 18 2.58 12.01 11.36
C ALA A 18 3.56 13.11 11.78
N ILE A 19 3.79 14.11 10.91
CA ILE A 19 4.65 15.27 11.20
C ILE A 19 4.08 16.12 12.34
N GLU A 20 2.78 16.33 12.42
CA GLU A 20 2.15 17.02 13.56
C GLU A 20 2.50 16.31 14.88
N VAL A 21 2.38 14.99 14.92
CA VAL A 21 2.71 14.17 16.10
C VAL A 21 4.20 14.27 16.43
N LEU A 22 5.09 14.13 15.43
CA LEU A 22 6.54 14.23 15.62
C LEU A 22 6.97 15.61 16.15
N LYS A 23 6.39 16.68 15.60
CA LYS A 23 6.63 18.05 16.09
C LYS A 23 6.17 18.23 17.53
N SER A 24 5.01 17.71 17.90
CA SER A 24 4.51 17.79 19.28
C SER A 24 5.40 17.09 20.30
N LYS A 25 6.18 16.10 19.86
CA LYS A 25 7.12 15.31 20.66
C LYS A 25 8.57 15.83 20.58
N ASN A 26 8.84 16.86 19.78
CA ASN A 26 10.19 17.32 19.44
C ASN A 26 11.11 16.22 18.88
N SER A 27 10.56 15.29 18.11
CA SER A 27 11.30 14.18 17.51
C SER A 27 12.12 14.64 16.30
N ASN A 28 13.31 14.08 16.13
CA ASN A 28 14.17 14.39 15.00
C ASN A 28 13.68 13.63 13.76
N TYR A 29 13.31 14.34 12.71
CA TYR A 29 12.93 13.75 11.43
C TYR A 29 13.45 14.58 10.25
N PHE A 30 13.56 13.90 9.11
CA PHE A 30 13.82 14.51 7.80
C PHE A 30 12.74 14.02 6.83
N LEU A 31 12.09 14.94 6.11
CA LEU A 31 11.13 14.62 5.06
C LEU A 31 11.83 14.71 3.71
N LEU A 32 11.78 13.61 2.93
CA LEU A 32 12.15 13.57 1.54
C LEU A 32 10.87 13.46 0.69
N GLU A 33 10.56 14.54 -0.01
CA GLU A 33 9.43 14.63 -0.94
C GLU A 33 9.91 14.22 -2.33
N LEU A 34 9.52 13.03 -2.79
CA LEU A 34 10.00 12.47 -4.06
C LEU A 34 9.58 13.28 -5.28
N ASP A 35 8.39 13.89 -5.24
CA ASP A 35 7.89 14.80 -6.27
C ASP A 35 8.62 16.15 -6.29
N GLN A 36 9.52 16.41 -5.33
CA GLN A 36 10.42 17.55 -5.31
C GLN A 36 11.89 17.13 -5.51
N PHE A 37 12.18 15.84 -5.59
CA PHE A 37 13.53 15.31 -5.77
C PHE A 37 13.81 15.04 -7.27
N PRO A 38 15.01 15.34 -7.80
CA PRO A 38 16.13 16.04 -7.17
C PRO A 38 16.04 17.57 -7.23
N LYS A 39 14.99 18.16 -7.83
CA LYS A 39 14.84 19.61 -8.08
C LYS A 39 15.11 20.48 -6.85
N SER A 40 14.64 20.05 -5.69
CA SER A 40 14.72 20.80 -4.41
C SER A 40 15.70 20.18 -3.42
N TYR A 41 16.48 19.19 -3.84
CA TYR A 41 17.38 18.45 -2.96
C TYR A 41 18.76 18.27 -3.59
N LEU A 42 19.79 18.27 -2.75
CA LEU A 42 21.15 17.87 -3.11
C LEU A 42 21.47 16.54 -2.43
N ILE A 43 21.85 15.55 -3.20
CA ILE A 43 22.40 14.29 -2.69
C ILE A 43 23.89 14.22 -3.00
N LYS A 44 24.67 13.83 -2.00
CA LYS A 44 26.10 13.54 -2.17
C LYS A 44 26.39 12.17 -1.58
N GLN A 45 26.80 11.26 -2.43
CA GLN A 45 27.30 9.95 -2.04
C GLN A 45 28.77 9.83 -2.39
N SER A 46 29.59 9.43 -1.44
CA SER A 46 31.02 9.23 -1.60
C SER A 46 31.39 7.84 -1.11
N VAL A 47 32.08 7.07 -1.94
CA VAL A 47 32.54 5.71 -1.64
C VAL A 47 33.99 5.59 -2.05
N GLY A 48 34.90 5.24 -1.13
CA GLY A 48 36.30 5.03 -1.41
C GLY A 48 37.16 4.96 -0.15
N ASN A 49 38.39 4.45 -0.26
CA ASN A 49 39.40 4.40 0.83
C ASN A 49 38.86 3.87 2.17
N ASN A 50 38.06 2.79 2.12
CA ASN A 50 37.40 2.17 3.27
C ASN A 50 36.34 3.02 3.97
N GLU A 51 35.89 4.11 3.38
CA GLU A 51 34.85 4.98 3.90
C GLU A 51 33.74 5.13 2.88
N PHE A 52 32.51 5.28 3.37
CA PHE A 52 31.39 5.74 2.58
C PHE A 52 30.57 6.74 3.38
N SER A 53 30.03 7.72 2.69
CA SER A 53 29.12 8.69 3.31
C SER A 53 28.03 9.09 2.33
N THR A 54 26.83 9.30 2.83
CA THR A 54 25.74 9.89 2.06
C THR A 54 25.11 11.02 2.87
N THR A 55 24.93 12.16 2.22
CA THR A 55 24.20 13.30 2.78
C THR A 55 23.10 13.72 1.81
N LEU A 56 22.00 14.17 2.38
CA LEU A 56 20.87 14.73 1.65
C LEU A 56 20.52 16.08 2.28
N GLU A 57 20.32 17.09 1.45
CA GLU A 57 20.00 18.46 1.87
C GLU A 57 18.79 18.97 1.09
N ASN A 58 17.82 19.56 1.78
CA ASN A 58 16.75 20.33 1.16
C ASN A 58 17.24 21.78 1.00
N ILE A 59 17.38 22.23 -0.24
CA ILE A 59 17.98 23.56 -0.56
C ILE A 59 17.09 24.75 -0.14
N HIS A 60 15.80 24.52 0.06
CA HIS A 60 14.86 25.59 0.45
C HIS A 60 14.81 25.80 1.96
N THR A 61 14.93 24.72 2.73
CA THR A 61 14.86 24.78 4.19
C THR A 61 16.25 24.80 4.85
N GLY A 62 17.31 24.41 4.12
CA GLY A 62 18.65 24.20 4.65
C GLY A 62 18.78 22.97 5.56
N GLN A 63 17.70 22.20 5.73
CA GLN A 63 17.74 20.94 6.47
C GLN A 63 18.64 19.95 5.74
N ASN A 64 19.48 19.27 6.48
CA ASN A 64 20.33 18.21 5.95
C ASN A 64 20.33 16.98 6.88
N ILE A 65 20.60 15.81 6.30
CA ILE A 65 20.73 14.56 7.02
C ILE A 65 21.93 13.78 6.48
N ASN A 66 22.75 13.26 7.39
CA ASN A 66 23.73 12.23 7.06
C ASN A 66 23.08 10.87 7.27
N PHE A 67 23.21 9.97 6.30
CA PHE A 67 22.55 8.67 6.33
C PHE A 67 23.05 7.77 7.48
N SER A 68 24.25 8.00 8.00
CA SER A 68 24.75 7.35 9.22
C SER A 68 23.91 7.69 10.47
N ASN A 69 23.20 8.81 10.45
CA ASN A 69 22.36 9.28 11.54
C ASN A 69 20.90 8.84 11.43
N ILE A 70 20.56 8.03 10.43
CA ILE A 70 19.20 7.49 10.26
C ILE A 70 19.04 6.27 11.16
N GLY A 71 17.99 6.27 12.00
CA GLY A 71 17.61 5.15 12.87
C GLY A 71 16.42 4.37 12.32
N SER A 72 15.52 5.07 11.65
CA SER A 72 14.36 4.44 11.01
C SER A 72 13.98 5.15 9.72
N ILE A 73 13.35 4.39 8.81
CA ILE A 73 12.83 4.91 7.53
C ILE A 73 11.37 4.52 7.38
N TRP A 74 10.53 5.49 7.07
CA TRP A 74 9.17 5.26 6.64
C TRP A 74 9.04 5.56 5.14
N LEU A 75 9.04 4.51 4.31
CA LEU A 75 8.74 4.61 2.89
C LEU A 75 7.24 4.52 2.69
N ARG A 76 6.60 5.69 2.54
CA ARG A 76 5.14 5.75 2.53
C ARG A 76 4.57 5.62 1.12
N LYS A 77 4.88 6.52 0.21
CA LYS A 77 4.30 6.50 -1.12
C LYS A 77 5.29 6.97 -2.19
N PRO A 78 5.49 6.20 -3.27
CA PRO A 78 6.31 6.65 -4.39
C PRO A 78 5.62 7.82 -5.10
N ALA A 79 6.43 8.68 -5.72
CA ALA A 79 5.98 9.75 -6.61
C ALA A 79 6.97 9.87 -7.77
N ASN A 80 6.53 10.50 -8.86
CA ASN A 80 7.41 10.83 -9.96
C ASN A 80 8.41 11.90 -9.52
N PHE A 81 9.63 11.78 -9.99
CA PHE A 81 10.67 12.79 -9.73
C PHE A 81 10.38 14.09 -10.46
N SER A 82 10.94 15.19 -9.95
CA SER A 82 10.88 16.51 -10.59
C SER A 82 12.27 17.05 -10.87
N TYR A 83 12.43 17.66 -12.02
CA TYR A 83 13.70 18.23 -12.50
C TYR A 83 13.60 19.74 -12.67
N LEU A 84 14.76 20.40 -12.79
CA LEU A 84 14.81 21.84 -13.09
C LEU A 84 14.31 22.15 -14.51
N VAL A 85 14.38 21.18 -15.42
CA VAL A 85 13.85 21.28 -16.79
C VAL A 85 12.52 20.54 -16.83
N SER A 86 11.46 21.22 -17.29
CA SER A 86 10.09 20.68 -17.29
C SER A 86 9.63 20.07 -18.60
N ASP A 87 10.35 20.34 -19.69
CA ASP A 87 10.01 19.96 -21.08
C ASP A 87 11.06 19.04 -21.71
N MET A 88 11.54 18.08 -20.95
CA MET A 88 12.46 17.05 -21.45
C MET A 88 11.79 16.17 -22.48
N GLU A 89 12.55 15.76 -23.48
CA GLU A 89 12.15 14.69 -24.38
C GLU A 89 11.88 13.41 -23.57
N GLN A 90 10.86 12.65 -23.93
CA GLN A 90 10.41 11.46 -23.19
C GLN A 90 11.55 10.44 -22.93
N SER A 91 12.43 10.24 -23.88
CA SER A 91 13.59 9.33 -23.74
C SER A 91 14.59 9.84 -22.70
N ILE A 92 14.82 11.15 -22.65
CA ILE A 92 15.71 11.81 -21.69
C ILE A 92 15.07 11.78 -20.30
N GLU A 93 13.77 12.05 -20.20
CA GLU A 93 13.04 11.94 -18.94
C GLU A 93 13.09 10.53 -18.35
N GLN A 94 12.86 9.50 -19.17
CA GLN A 94 12.97 8.11 -18.75
C GLN A 94 14.37 7.76 -18.25
N PHE A 95 15.41 8.16 -18.97
CA PHE A 95 16.80 7.96 -18.55
C PHE A 95 17.08 8.70 -17.22
N SER A 96 16.67 9.97 -17.11
CA SER A 96 16.86 10.77 -15.90
C SER A 96 16.17 10.15 -14.69
N ASN A 97 14.95 9.61 -14.87
CA ASN A 97 14.22 8.91 -13.81
C ASN A 97 14.99 7.66 -13.35
N GLN A 98 15.53 6.86 -14.28
CA GLN A 98 16.33 5.68 -13.94
C GLN A 98 17.60 6.05 -13.17
N GLU A 99 18.37 7.03 -13.66
CA GLU A 99 19.60 7.47 -12.97
C GLU A 99 19.30 8.03 -11.58
N THR A 100 18.23 8.81 -11.45
CA THR A 100 17.80 9.38 -10.18
C THR A 100 17.36 8.29 -9.19
N GLU A 101 16.58 7.31 -9.67
CA GLU A 101 16.16 6.16 -8.87
C GLU A 101 17.37 5.35 -8.41
N HIS A 102 18.30 5.03 -9.33
CA HIS A 102 19.51 4.29 -9.01
C HIS A 102 20.38 5.02 -7.99
N ALA A 103 20.59 6.34 -8.14
CA ALA A 103 21.36 7.13 -7.21
C ALA A 103 20.74 7.14 -5.80
N LEU A 104 19.44 7.41 -5.70
CA LEU A 104 18.74 7.50 -4.43
C LEU A 104 18.62 6.13 -3.74
N PHE A 105 18.12 5.12 -4.43
CA PHE A 105 17.88 3.83 -3.80
C PHE A 105 19.16 3.04 -3.53
N SER A 106 20.22 3.20 -4.32
CA SER A 106 21.52 2.62 -3.96
C SER A 106 22.04 3.12 -2.62
N ALA A 107 21.84 4.42 -2.34
CA ALA A 107 22.20 5.00 -1.06
C ALA A 107 21.29 4.51 0.08
N LEU A 108 19.98 4.47 -0.14
CA LEU A 108 18.99 4.03 0.85
C LEU A 108 19.12 2.54 1.22
N TYR A 109 19.35 1.66 0.24
CA TYR A 109 19.52 0.21 0.48
C TYR A 109 20.78 -0.11 1.29
N GLY A 110 21.75 0.78 1.28
CA GLY A 110 22.97 0.64 2.11
C GLY A 110 22.76 0.93 3.60
N ILE A 111 21.59 1.45 4.01
CA ILE A 111 21.33 1.82 5.40
C ILE A 111 20.82 0.61 6.19
N ASN A 112 21.59 0.23 7.21
CA ASN A 112 21.14 -0.79 8.16
C ASN A 112 20.35 -0.12 9.30
N CYS A 113 19.02 0.00 9.11
CA CYS A 113 18.11 0.56 10.09
C CYS A 113 16.75 -0.09 10.05
N PHE A 114 15.84 0.33 10.92
CA PHE A 114 14.45 -0.11 10.91
C PHE A 114 13.67 0.53 9.76
N TRP A 115 12.87 -0.27 9.04
CA TRP A 115 12.07 0.19 7.92
C TRP A 115 10.58 -0.10 8.10
N VAL A 116 9.77 0.84 7.72
CA VAL A 116 8.32 0.68 7.58
C VAL A 116 7.90 0.94 6.13
N SER A 117 7.85 -0.07 5.23
CA SER A 117 8.58 -1.34 5.23
C SER A 117 9.73 -1.27 4.23
N HIS A 118 10.68 -2.21 4.27
CA HIS A 118 11.81 -2.18 3.32
C HIS A 118 11.33 -2.45 1.88
N PRO A 119 11.80 -1.69 0.86
CA PRO A 119 11.31 -1.77 -0.53
C PRO A 119 11.34 -3.17 -1.14
N LYS A 120 12.38 -3.98 -0.83
CA LYS A 120 12.48 -5.36 -1.33
C LYS A 120 11.30 -6.24 -0.87
N TYR A 121 10.80 -6.03 0.34
CA TYR A 121 9.68 -6.78 0.91
C TYR A 121 8.34 -6.25 0.41
N LEU A 122 8.23 -4.91 0.26
CA LEU A 122 7.09 -4.28 -0.40
C LEU A 122 6.91 -4.86 -1.81
N ARG A 123 7.99 -4.90 -2.61
CA ARG A 123 7.93 -5.43 -3.98
C ARG A 123 7.47 -6.89 -4.03
N ALA A 124 7.98 -7.73 -3.13
CA ALA A 124 7.60 -9.14 -3.06
C ALA A 124 6.12 -9.34 -2.71
N SER A 125 5.56 -8.46 -1.88
CA SER A 125 4.22 -8.60 -1.33
C SER A 125 3.09 -7.94 -2.16
N MET A 126 3.40 -7.40 -3.34
CA MET A 126 2.39 -6.69 -4.18
C MET A 126 1.59 -7.62 -5.10
N TRP A 127 2.03 -8.87 -5.32
CA TRP A 127 1.46 -9.76 -6.32
C TRP A 127 0.19 -10.45 -5.83
N LYS A 128 -0.98 -10.01 -6.31
CA LYS A 128 -2.30 -10.49 -5.83
C LYS A 128 -2.48 -12.00 -5.92
N GLY A 129 -2.05 -12.62 -7.02
CA GLY A 129 -2.13 -14.08 -7.17
C GLY A 129 -1.27 -14.85 -6.17
N GLU A 130 -0.07 -14.35 -5.86
CA GLU A 130 0.83 -14.93 -4.85
C GLU A 130 0.30 -14.72 -3.44
N GLN A 131 -0.29 -13.55 -3.14
CA GLN A 131 -0.96 -13.29 -1.86
C GLN A 131 -2.05 -14.33 -1.55
N LEU A 132 -2.88 -14.67 -2.55
CA LEU A 132 -3.93 -15.68 -2.39
C LEU A 132 -3.36 -17.08 -2.14
N GLN A 133 -2.32 -17.48 -2.86
CA GLN A 133 -1.64 -18.76 -2.64
C GLN A 133 -1.05 -18.83 -1.23
N ARG A 134 -0.39 -17.77 -0.79
CA ARG A 134 0.19 -17.66 0.54
C ARG A 134 -0.87 -17.69 1.64
N ALA A 135 -1.94 -16.92 1.48
CA ALA A 135 -3.06 -16.91 2.42
C ALA A 135 -3.67 -18.31 2.58
N LEU A 136 -3.88 -19.01 1.46
CA LEU A 136 -4.38 -20.40 1.47
C LEU A 136 -3.41 -21.35 2.22
N THR A 137 -2.10 -21.21 1.98
CA THR A 137 -1.06 -22.02 2.65
C THR A 137 -1.02 -21.77 4.17
N LEU A 138 -1.34 -20.56 4.61
CA LEU A 138 -1.44 -20.17 6.02
C LEU A 138 -2.82 -20.46 6.64
N GLY A 139 -3.71 -21.17 5.93
CA GLY A 139 -5.00 -21.62 6.44
C GLY A 139 -6.15 -20.63 6.31
N PHE A 140 -5.96 -19.48 5.65
CA PHE A 140 -7.09 -18.60 5.35
C PHE A 140 -8.03 -19.24 4.34
N LYS A 141 -9.35 -19.01 4.51
CA LYS A 141 -10.28 -19.14 3.42
C LYS A 141 -10.04 -18.00 2.43
N ILE A 142 -10.12 -18.30 1.14
CA ILE A 142 -10.01 -17.32 0.06
C ILE A 142 -11.17 -17.52 -0.93
N PRO A 143 -11.57 -16.50 -1.70
CA PRO A 143 -12.52 -16.69 -2.80
C PRO A 143 -11.89 -17.58 -3.88
N ASP A 144 -12.67 -18.49 -4.48
CA ASP A 144 -12.25 -19.14 -5.73
C ASP A 144 -11.87 -18.05 -6.74
N THR A 145 -10.70 -18.19 -7.34
CA THR A 145 -10.11 -17.13 -8.19
C THR A 145 -9.53 -17.74 -9.47
N ILE A 146 -9.77 -17.07 -10.59
CA ILE A 146 -9.06 -17.31 -11.85
C ILE A 146 -8.35 -16.04 -12.32
N ILE A 147 -7.12 -16.19 -12.80
CA ILE A 147 -6.38 -15.12 -13.51
C ILE A 147 -6.11 -15.67 -14.90
N SER A 148 -6.82 -15.14 -15.90
CA SER A 148 -6.76 -15.68 -17.25
C SER A 148 -7.05 -14.61 -18.30
N ASN A 149 -6.57 -14.85 -19.53
CA ASN A 149 -6.99 -14.17 -20.75
C ASN A 149 -7.62 -15.18 -21.76
N ASP A 150 -7.98 -16.38 -21.30
CA ASP A 150 -8.73 -17.33 -22.11
C ASP A 150 -10.24 -17.15 -21.88
N PRO A 151 -11.00 -16.69 -22.91
CA PRO A 151 -12.44 -16.46 -22.77
C PRO A 151 -13.23 -17.71 -22.40
N ASN A 152 -12.77 -18.91 -22.79
CA ASN A 152 -13.48 -20.16 -22.49
C ASN A 152 -13.33 -20.52 -21.01
N GLU A 153 -12.13 -20.38 -20.45
CA GLU A 153 -11.87 -20.59 -19.03
C GLU A 153 -12.63 -19.58 -18.18
N ILE A 154 -12.65 -18.30 -18.58
CA ILE A 154 -13.39 -17.25 -17.88
C ILE A 154 -14.90 -17.54 -17.87
N ARG A 155 -15.48 -17.94 -19.02
CA ARG A 155 -16.89 -18.34 -19.09
C ARG A 155 -17.19 -19.56 -18.25
N SER A 156 -16.33 -20.57 -18.30
CA SER A 156 -16.47 -21.79 -17.48
C SER A 156 -16.48 -21.46 -15.99
N PHE A 157 -15.59 -20.55 -15.56
CA PHE A 157 -15.54 -20.06 -14.18
C PHE A 157 -16.83 -19.32 -13.80
N PHE A 158 -17.34 -18.44 -14.67
CA PHE A 158 -18.59 -17.72 -14.45
C PHE A 158 -19.78 -18.67 -14.34
N LEU A 159 -19.90 -19.65 -15.25
CA LEU A 159 -20.98 -20.63 -15.22
C LEU A 159 -20.96 -21.49 -13.95
N LYS A 160 -19.77 -21.82 -13.44
CA LYS A 160 -19.59 -22.56 -12.19
C LYS A 160 -20.07 -21.75 -10.98
N HIS A 161 -19.70 -20.48 -10.89
CA HIS A 161 -19.93 -19.67 -9.68
C HIS A 161 -21.16 -18.77 -9.77
N LYS A 162 -21.68 -18.50 -10.97
CA LYS A 162 -22.87 -17.67 -11.30
C LYS A 162 -22.77 -16.21 -10.85
N LYS A 163 -22.12 -15.92 -9.74
CA LYS A 163 -21.90 -14.58 -9.20
C LYS A 163 -20.39 -14.38 -9.08
N VAL A 164 -19.84 -13.54 -9.95
CA VAL A 164 -18.39 -13.34 -10.12
C VAL A 164 -18.11 -11.85 -10.15
N VAL A 165 -17.00 -11.44 -9.55
CA VAL A 165 -16.48 -10.07 -9.61
C VAL A 165 -15.18 -10.02 -10.40
N TYR A 166 -15.02 -8.96 -11.18
CA TYR A 166 -13.75 -8.53 -11.74
C TYR A 166 -12.99 -7.68 -10.70
N LYS A 167 -11.70 -7.93 -10.53
CA LYS A 167 -10.84 -7.17 -9.61
C LYS A 167 -9.54 -6.78 -10.29
N VAL A 168 -9.11 -5.54 -10.09
CA VAL A 168 -7.82 -5.05 -10.57
C VAL A 168 -6.69 -5.66 -9.73
N MET A 169 -5.63 -6.13 -10.38
CA MET A 169 -4.46 -6.72 -9.73
C MET A 169 -3.39 -5.68 -9.36
N SER A 170 -3.40 -4.52 -10.00
CA SER A 170 -2.43 -3.42 -9.82
C SER A 170 -3.08 -2.22 -9.11
N ASP A 171 -2.58 -1.02 -9.36
CA ASP A 171 -3.22 0.21 -8.91
C ASP A 171 -4.57 0.37 -9.63
N PRO A 172 -5.67 0.61 -8.91
CA PRO A 172 -7.00 0.75 -9.50
C PRO A 172 -7.24 2.12 -10.18
N VAL A 173 -6.20 2.89 -10.47
CA VAL A 173 -6.31 4.21 -11.10
C VAL A 173 -5.68 4.21 -12.48
N ILE A 174 -6.48 4.53 -13.49
CA ILE A 174 -6.00 4.81 -14.85
C ILE A 174 -5.72 6.30 -14.96
N THR A 175 -4.45 6.67 -15.07
CA THR A 175 -4.03 8.06 -15.28
C THR A 175 -3.76 8.28 -16.76
N SER A 176 -4.43 9.27 -17.35
CA SER A 176 -4.20 9.67 -18.73
C SER A 176 -3.78 11.14 -18.80
N GLN A 177 -2.83 11.45 -19.66
CA GLN A 177 -2.45 12.85 -19.92
C GLN A 177 -3.60 13.70 -20.51
N LYS A 178 -4.64 13.07 -21.06
CA LYS A 178 -5.76 13.72 -21.76
C LYS A 178 -7.09 13.66 -21.02
N MET A 179 -7.20 12.84 -19.98
CA MET A 179 -8.44 12.61 -19.23
C MET A 179 -8.19 12.75 -17.72
N GLN A 180 -9.24 13.09 -16.98
CA GLN A 180 -9.20 12.98 -15.52
C GLN A 180 -8.89 11.53 -15.11
N SER A 181 -8.12 11.35 -14.03
CA SER A 181 -7.84 10.04 -13.48
C SER A 181 -9.14 9.29 -13.19
N GLN A 182 -9.23 8.06 -13.67
CA GLN A 182 -10.43 7.21 -13.52
C GLN A 182 -10.11 6.02 -12.64
N GLY A 183 -10.89 5.84 -11.57
CA GLY A 183 -10.81 4.65 -10.72
C GLY A 183 -11.50 3.44 -11.38
N VAL A 184 -10.91 2.26 -11.22
CA VAL A 184 -11.50 0.99 -11.63
C VAL A 184 -11.96 0.26 -10.38
N ALA A 185 -13.28 0.22 -10.17
CA ALA A 185 -13.88 -0.45 -9.02
C ALA A 185 -13.98 -1.97 -9.21
N THR A 186 -14.11 -2.70 -8.10
CA THR A 186 -14.55 -4.09 -8.13
C THR A 186 -15.96 -4.15 -8.73
N THR A 187 -16.12 -4.92 -9.80
CA THR A 187 -17.36 -4.91 -10.61
C THR A 187 -17.95 -6.30 -10.67
N LEU A 188 -19.25 -6.41 -10.38
CA LEU A 188 -20.02 -7.64 -10.65
C LEU A 188 -20.10 -7.85 -12.16
N ILE A 189 -19.77 -9.06 -12.60
CA ILE A 189 -19.81 -9.46 -14.00
C ILE A 189 -21.21 -9.98 -14.33
N ASP A 190 -21.75 -9.51 -15.44
CA ASP A 190 -22.92 -10.14 -16.08
C ASP A 190 -22.49 -10.92 -17.33
N GLU A 191 -23.39 -11.78 -17.82
CA GLU A 191 -23.10 -12.67 -18.95
C GLU A 191 -22.80 -11.89 -20.25
N ASN A 192 -23.40 -10.71 -20.43
CA ASN A 192 -23.18 -9.87 -21.63
C ASN A 192 -21.75 -9.35 -21.69
N MET A 193 -21.15 -9.04 -20.54
CA MET A 193 -19.76 -8.59 -20.46
C MET A 193 -18.77 -9.66 -20.96
N LEU A 194 -19.16 -10.93 -20.96
CA LEU A 194 -18.34 -12.04 -21.43
C LEU A 194 -18.46 -12.31 -22.93
N ASN A 195 -19.34 -11.59 -23.64
CA ASN A 195 -19.54 -11.80 -25.09
C ASN A 195 -18.40 -11.25 -25.93
N ASP A 196 -17.67 -10.25 -25.45
CA ASP A 196 -16.52 -9.69 -26.14
C ASP A 196 -15.24 -10.49 -25.82
N SER A 197 -15.04 -11.56 -26.61
CA SER A 197 -13.86 -12.42 -26.45
C SER A 197 -12.56 -11.71 -26.74
N ASP A 198 -12.55 -10.70 -27.63
CA ASP A 198 -11.34 -9.98 -27.98
C ASP A 198 -10.89 -9.09 -26.82
N SER A 199 -11.81 -8.40 -26.16
CA SER A 199 -11.50 -7.64 -24.94
C SER A 199 -10.97 -8.53 -23.82
N LEU A 200 -11.54 -9.73 -23.62
CA LEU A 200 -11.05 -10.67 -22.61
C LEU A 200 -9.63 -11.17 -22.88
N ARG A 201 -9.22 -11.22 -24.16
CA ARG A 201 -7.89 -11.69 -24.58
C ARG A 201 -6.80 -10.61 -24.51
N LEU A 202 -7.15 -9.33 -24.39
CA LEU A 202 -6.18 -8.23 -24.44
C LEU A 202 -5.12 -8.34 -23.34
N LEU A 203 -5.51 -8.77 -22.14
CA LEU A 203 -4.61 -8.93 -21.00
C LEU A 203 -5.15 -9.98 -20.02
N PRO A 204 -4.31 -10.58 -19.17
CA PRO A 204 -4.78 -11.43 -18.09
C PRO A 204 -5.65 -10.62 -17.11
N ASN A 205 -6.84 -11.15 -16.81
CA ASN A 205 -7.84 -10.55 -15.95
C ASN A 205 -8.05 -11.42 -14.71
N GLN A 206 -8.27 -10.78 -13.55
CA GLN A 206 -8.62 -11.50 -12.32
C GLN A 206 -10.12 -11.49 -12.10
N PHE A 207 -10.68 -12.69 -11.99
CA PHE A 207 -12.08 -12.92 -11.61
C PHE A 207 -12.14 -13.74 -10.33
N GLN A 208 -13.04 -13.35 -9.43
CA GLN A 208 -13.27 -14.06 -8.17
C GLN A 208 -14.73 -14.41 -8.00
N ALA A 209 -15.00 -15.58 -7.41
CA ALA A 209 -16.32 -15.90 -6.92
C ALA A 209 -16.75 -14.83 -5.90
N TYR A 210 -17.94 -14.26 -6.08
CA TYR A 210 -18.48 -13.31 -5.13
C TYR A 210 -18.82 -14.02 -3.81
N ILE A 211 -18.29 -13.51 -2.72
CA ILE A 211 -18.58 -14.00 -1.37
C ILE A 211 -19.64 -13.10 -0.75
N GLU A 212 -20.75 -13.67 -0.32
CA GLU A 212 -21.72 -12.94 0.50
C GLU A 212 -21.11 -12.58 1.84
N LYS A 213 -21.27 -11.34 2.24
CA LYS A 213 -20.63 -10.78 3.42
C LYS A 213 -21.66 -10.18 4.38
N ALA A 214 -21.45 -10.40 5.68
CA ALA A 214 -22.17 -9.69 6.71
C ALA A 214 -21.55 -8.30 6.90
N TYR A 215 -20.21 -8.23 6.86
CA TYR A 215 -19.41 -7.01 6.93
C TYR A 215 -17.99 -7.26 6.43
N GLU A 216 -17.21 -6.21 6.29
CA GLU A 216 -15.79 -6.28 5.95
C GLU A 216 -14.93 -5.88 7.14
N LEU A 217 -13.68 -6.30 7.13
CA LEU A 217 -12.68 -5.91 8.11
C LEU A 217 -11.46 -5.31 7.40
N ARG A 218 -11.04 -4.15 7.88
CA ARG A 218 -9.75 -3.57 7.57
C ARG A 218 -8.81 -3.83 8.74
N VAL A 219 -7.82 -4.69 8.55
CA VAL A 219 -6.85 -5.08 9.59
C VAL A 219 -5.52 -4.45 9.28
N THR A 220 -5.16 -3.40 10.04
CA THR A 220 -3.87 -2.72 9.92
C THR A 220 -2.89 -3.29 10.94
N ILE A 221 -1.72 -3.68 10.48
CA ILE A 221 -0.65 -4.24 11.32
C ILE A 221 0.57 -3.33 11.24
N ILE A 222 1.11 -2.95 12.40
CA ILE A 222 2.30 -2.10 12.51
C ILE A 222 3.22 -2.69 13.57
N ALA A 223 4.42 -3.12 13.18
CA ALA A 223 5.43 -3.65 14.11
C ALA A 223 4.84 -4.69 15.09
N GLY A 224 3.99 -5.60 14.58
CA GLY A 224 3.36 -6.65 15.35
C GLY A 224 2.11 -6.24 16.15
N LYS A 225 1.72 -4.96 16.16
CA LYS A 225 0.46 -4.50 16.75
C LYS A 225 -0.67 -4.55 15.73
N VAL A 226 -1.82 -5.09 16.10
CA VAL A 226 -2.99 -5.28 15.24
C VAL A 226 -4.08 -4.27 15.55
N PHE A 227 -4.62 -3.63 14.54
CA PHE A 227 -5.71 -2.67 14.59
C PHE A 227 -6.78 -3.10 13.60
N ALA A 228 -7.91 -3.59 14.06
CA ALA A 228 -8.99 -4.01 13.19
C ALA A 228 -10.19 -3.06 13.29
N ALA A 229 -10.70 -2.66 12.13
CA ALA A 229 -11.93 -1.92 12.00
C ALA A 229 -12.94 -2.76 11.22
N LYS A 230 -14.17 -2.83 11.73
CA LYS A 230 -15.34 -3.36 11.06
C LYS A 230 -15.94 -2.28 10.15
N LEU A 231 -16.28 -2.64 8.93
CA LEU A 231 -16.93 -1.81 7.94
C LEU A 231 -18.32 -2.41 7.65
N ASP A 232 -19.38 -1.70 8.00
CA ASP A 232 -20.76 -2.13 7.78
C ASP A 232 -21.21 -1.87 6.31
N SER A 233 -20.45 -2.41 5.36
CA SER A 233 -20.62 -2.17 3.90
C SER A 233 -21.94 -2.68 3.32
N GLN A 234 -22.68 -3.50 4.05
CA GLN A 234 -23.97 -4.07 3.58
C GLN A 234 -25.16 -3.16 3.85
N LEU A 235 -24.99 -2.05 4.59
CA LEU A 235 -26.06 -1.11 4.91
C LEU A 235 -26.56 -0.31 3.69
N HIS A 236 -25.70 -0.08 2.68
CA HIS A 236 -26.04 0.67 1.48
C HIS A 236 -25.83 -0.17 0.22
N PRO A 237 -26.77 -0.21 -0.72
CA PRO A 237 -26.63 -1.00 -1.96
C PRO A 237 -25.34 -0.68 -2.73
N GLU A 238 -24.93 0.58 -2.74
CA GLU A 238 -23.75 1.06 -3.47
C GLU A 238 -22.43 0.56 -2.89
N SER A 239 -22.38 0.19 -1.61
CA SER A 239 -21.17 -0.31 -0.93
C SER A 239 -21.13 -1.84 -0.79
N GLN A 240 -22.19 -2.55 -1.19
CA GLN A 240 -22.26 -3.99 -1.02
C GLN A 240 -21.21 -4.76 -1.81
N VAL A 241 -20.89 -4.32 -3.01
CA VAL A 241 -19.87 -4.97 -3.85
C VAL A 241 -18.48 -4.44 -3.52
N ASP A 242 -18.32 -3.11 -3.50
CA ASP A 242 -17.07 -2.44 -3.17
C ASP A 242 -17.31 -1.35 -2.12
N CYS A 243 -16.79 -1.54 -0.91
CA CYS A 243 -16.96 -0.60 0.21
C CYS A 243 -16.23 0.75 0.01
N ARG A 244 -15.38 0.86 -1.02
CA ARG A 244 -14.65 2.08 -1.37
C ARG A 244 -15.46 3.06 -2.21
N ASN A 245 -16.75 2.81 -2.41
CA ASN A 245 -17.62 3.72 -3.15
C ASN A 245 -17.73 5.07 -2.42
N LEU A 246 -17.22 6.12 -3.07
CA LEU A 246 -17.15 7.47 -2.49
C LEU A 246 -18.50 8.17 -2.34
N ASN A 247 -19.57 7.61 -2.90
CA ASN A 247 -20.91 8.20 -2.83
C ASN A 247 -21.63 7.93 -1.50
N VAL A 248 -21.10 6.98 -0.70
CA VAL A 248 -21.70 6.61 0.58
C VAL A 248 -20.63 6.51 1.66
N GLN A 249 -20.97 6.99 2.85
CA GLN A 249 -20.13 6.80 4.02
C GLN A 249 -20.47 5.46 4.68
N VAL A 250 -19.55 4.52 4.62
CA VAL A 250 -19.68 3.21 5.30
C VAL A 250 -19.36 3.38 6.78
N PRO A 251 -20.30 3.06 7.70
CA PRO A 251 -20.02 3.12 9.13
C PRO A 251 -18.88 2.18 9.52
N MET A 252 -18.01 2.66 10.43
CA MET A 252 -16.88 1.89 10.94
C MET A 252 -16.90 1.85 12.47
N SER A 253 -16.38 0.77 13.03
CA SER A 253 -16.18 0.60 14.46
C SER A 253 -14.95 -0.24 14.76
N ALA A 254 -14.36 -0.06 15.95
CA ALA A 254 -13.28 -0.93 16.39
C ALA A 254 -13.76 -2.38 16.49
N TYR A 255 -12.91 -3.31 16.11
CA TYR A 255 -13.23 -4.73 16.09
C TYR A 255 -12.13 -5.53 16.79
N GLN A 256 -12.53 -6.45 17.66
CA GLN A 256 -11.61 -7.42 18.27
C GLN A 256 -11.61 -8.69 17.44
N LEU A 257 -10.49 -9.00 16.81
CA LEU A 257 -10.34 -10.26 16.09
C LEU A 257 -10.34 -11.46 17.04
N PRO A 258 -10.91 -12.61 16.63
CA PRO A 258 -10.60 -13.88 17.29
C PRO A 258 -9.07 -14.15 17.25
N GLU A 259 -8.56 -14.73 18.32
CA GLU A 259 -7.11 -14.97 18.45
C GLU A 259 -6.49 -15.73 17.28
N GLU A 260 -7.20 -16.74 16.76
CA GLU A 260 -6.76 -17.53 15.59
C GLU A 260 -6.63 -16.67 14.34
N ILE A 261 -7.55 -15.73 14.11
CA ILE A 261 -7.54 -14.84 12.94
C ILE A 261 -6.46 -13.75 13.10
N GLU A 262 -6.31 -13.22 14.30
CA GLU A 262 -5.26 -12.25 14.62
C GLU A 262 -3.87 -12.87 14.36
N GLN A 263 -3.65 -14.09 14.87
CA GLN A 263 -2.40 -14.81 14.68
C GLN A 263 -2.15 -15.10 13.19
N ALA A 264 -3.16 -15.56 12.45
CA ALA A 264 -3.03 -15.79 11.00
C ALA A 264 -2.67 -14.51 10.22
N CYS A 265 -3.25 -13.37 10.60
CA CYS A 265 -2.89 -12.07 10.01
C CYS A 265 -1.44 -11.68 10.30
N LEU A 266 -0.98 -11.88 11.54
CA LEU A 266 0.41 -11.64 11.93
C LEU A 266 1.38 -12.55 11.18
N GLU A 267 1.09 -13.84 11.06
CA GLU A 267 1.89 -14.80 10.31
C GLU A 267 1.97 -14.45 8.83
N PHE A 268 0.85 -14.02 8.24
CA PHE A 268 0.83 -13.56 6.85
C PHE A 268 1.77 -12.38 6.62
N VAL A 269 1.69 -11.34 7.44
CA VAL A 269 2.53 -10.14 7.34
C VAL A 269 4.00 -10.47 7.60
N ASN A 270 4.29 -11.30 8.61
CA ASN A 270 5.63 -11.75 8.96
C ASN A 270 6.26 -12.61 7.86
N SER A 271 5.47 -13.42 7.14
CA SER A 271 5.95 -14.26 6.04
C SER A 271 6.57 -13.46 4.88
N TYR A 272 6.19 -12.19 4.73
CA TYR A 272 6.81 -11.23 3.82
C TYR A 272 7.89 -10.35 4.47
N GLN A 273 8.11 -10.48 5.78
CA GLN A 273 8.99 -9.59 6.56
C GLN A 273 8.53 -8.11 6.49
N LEU A 274 7.24 -7.88 6.43
CA LEU A 274 6.67 -6.54 6.45
C LEU A 274 6.56 -6.02 7.87
N THR A 275 6.86 -4.74 8.06
CA THR A 275 6.64 -4.02 9.32
C THR A 275 5.26 -3.38 9.38
N TYR A 276 4.75 -2.99 8.20
CA TYR A 276 3.42 -2.41 8.04
C TYR A 276 2.66 -3.19 6.97
N SER A 277 1.38 -3.43 7.22
CA SER A 277 0.46 -3.89 6.20
C SER A 277 -1.00 -3.62 6.56
N ALA A 278 -1.87 -3.59 5.55
CA ALA A 278 -3.30 -3.46 5.72
C ALA A 278 -4.00 -4.57 4.93
N LEU A 279 -4.60 -5.52 5.67
CA LEU A 279 -5.31 -6.66 5.10
C LEU A 279 -6.80 -6.34 5.01
N ASP A 280 -7.42 -6.81 3.93
CA ASP A 280 -8.86 -6.75 3.74
C ASP A 280 -9.45 -8.17 3.88
N LEU A 281 -10.37 -8.33 4.81
CA LEU A 281 -11.09 -9.58 5.06
C LEU A 281 -12.60 -9.36 4.89
N ILE A 282 -13.31 -10.43 4.52
CA ILE A 282 -14.76 -10.50 4.61
C ILE A 282 -15.14 -11.40 5.78
N VAL A 283 -16.20 -11.04 6.50
CA VAL A 283 -16.90 -11.96 7.41
C VAL A 283 -18.23 -12.33 6.77
N THR A 284 -18.43 -13.64 6.53
CA THR A 284 -19.65 -14.14 5.92
C THR A 284 -20.82 -14.12 6.92
N PRO A 285 -22.10 -14.26 6.46
CA PRO A 285 -23.24 -14.40 7.37
C PRO A 285 -23.14 -15.62 8.31
N GLN A 286 -22.31 -16.61 7.96
CA GLN A 286 -22.03 -17.78 8.78
C GLN A 286 -20.87 -17.57 9.79
N GLY A 287 -20.25 -16.36 9.78
CA GLY A 287 -19.15 -16.01 10.66
C GLY A 287 -17.77 -16.49 10.18
N GLU A 288 -17.64 -16.88 8.92
CA GLU A 288 -16.37 -17.31 8.35
C GLU A 288 -15.53 -16.11 7.92
N TYR A 289 -14.22 -16.14 8.23
CA TYR A 289 -13.26 -15.10 7.82
C TYR A 289 -12.61 -15.48 6.50
N VAL A 290 -12.76 -14.64 5.48
CA VAL A 290 -12.25 -14.86 4.13
C VAL A 290 -11.26 -13.75 3.79
N PHE A 291 -10.02 -14.12 3.48
CA PHE A 291 -8.98 -13.18 3.06
C PHE A 291 -9.25 -12.71 1.63
N LEU A 292 -9.18 -11.41 1.39
CA LEU A 292 -9.31 -10.82 0.06
C LEU A 292 -7.99 -10.38 -0.52
N GLU A 293 -7.27 -9.52 0.20
CA GLU A 293 -6.01 -8.95 -0.26
C GLU A 293 -5.19 -8.37 0.87
N ASN A 294 -3.91 -8.18 0.57
CA ASN A 294 -2.96 -7.45 1.37
C ASN A 294 -2.54 -6.17 0.64
N ASN A 295 -2.55 -5.06 1.35
CA ASN A 295 -2.06 -3.77 0.90
C ASN A 295 -0.84 -3.37 1.73
N PRO A 296 0.40 -3.72 1.30
CA PRO A 296 1.60 -3.58 2.13
C PRO A 296 2.01 -2.13 2.38
N ASN A 297 1.41 -1.19 1.67
CA ASN A 297 1.56 0.25 1.88
C ASN A 297 0.20 0.96 1.86
N GLY A 298 -0.83 0.27 2.36
CA GLY A 298 -2.23 0.69 2.32
C GLY A 298 -2.51 1.96 3.12
N GLN A 299 -3.61 2.60 2.77
CA GLN A 299 -4.11 3.74 3.52
C GLN A 299 -4.74 3.29 4.84
N TYR A 300 -4.52 4.06 5.92
CA TYR A 300 -5.08 3.80 7.24
C TYR A 300 -5.77 5.02 7.86
N ARG A 301 -5.50 6.23 7.36
CA ARG A 301 -6.03 7.46 7.96
C ARG A 301 -7.55 7.49 7.99
N PHE A 302 -8.19 7.05 6.91
CA PHE A 302 -9.66 6.98 6.86
C PHE A 302 -10.22 6.04 7.96
N VAL A 303 -9.47 5.00 8.35
CA VAL A 303 -9.86 4.14 9.49
C VAL A 303 -9.73 4.89 10.80
N GLU A 304 -8.58 5.52 11.05
CA GLU A 304 -8.33 6.24 12.30
C GLU A 304 -9.25 7.45 12.48
N GLU A 305 -9.64 8.12 11.38
CA GLU A 305 -10.59 9.24 11.40
C GLU A 305 -12.01 8.81 11.77
N ASN A 306 -12.44 7.63 11.33
CA ASN A 306 -13.74 7.05 11.67
C ASN A 306 -13.72 6.29 13.00
N VAL A 307 -12.56 5.77 13.43
CA VAL A 307 -12.37 4.96 14.66
C VAL A 307 -11.13 5.47 15.43
N PRO A 308 -11.21 6.67 16.06
CA PRO A 308 -10.03 7.34 16.64
C PRO A 308 -9.38 6.58 17.80
N GLU A 309 -10.10 5.67 18.45
CA GLU A 309 -9.57 4.81 19.52
C GLU A 309 -8.48 3.84 19.05
N LEU A 310 -8.40 3.53 17.78
CA LEU A 310 -7.36 2.63 17.24
C LEU A 310 -5.95 3.24 17.27
N LYS A 311 -5.81 4.59 17.24
CA LYS A 311 -4.55 5.33 17.42
C LYS A 311 -3.39 4.80 16.53
N ILE A 312 -3.70 4.51 15.27
CA ILE A 312 -2.78 3.87 14.32
C ILE A 312 -1.54 4.75 14.07
N THR A 313 -1.74 6.06 13.83
CA THR A 313 -0.65 7.03 13.62
C THR A 313 0.30 7.06 14.83
N LYS A 314 -0.26 7.06 16.04
CA LYS A 314 0.55 7.05 17.27
C LYS A 314 1.45 5.82 17.33
N SER A 315 0.90 4.64 17.02
CA SER A 315 1.66 3.39 17.05
C SER A 315 2.75 3.34 15.98
N LEU A 316 2.48 3.88 14.79
CA LEU A 316 3.48 4.03 13.73
C LEU A 316 4.66 4.89 14.19
N ILE A 317 4.37 6.06 14.77
CA ILE A 317 5.39 7.00 15.25
C ILE A 317 6.21 6.36 16.38
N GLU A 318 5.57 5.68 17.35
CA GLU A 318 6.25 4.98 18.43
C GLU A 318 7.25 3.94 17.88
N ALA A 319 6.83 3.14 16.89
CA ALA A 319 7.72 2.15 16.27
C ALA A 319 8.93 2.79 15.57
N LEU A 320 8.75 3.92 14.90
CA LEU A 320 9.83 4.67 14.26
C LEU A 320 10.79 5.30 15.29
N GLU A 321 10.25 5.90 16.35
CA GLU A 321 11.04 6.54 17.43
C GLU A 321 11.84 5.51 18.24
N ASP A 322 11.26 4.36 18.56
CA ASP A 322 11.93 3.32 19.34
C ASP A 322 13.18 2.81 18.63
N ALA A 323 13.16 2.75 17.31
CA ALA A 323 14.32 2.38 16.49
C ALA A 323 15.38 3.48 16.36
N CYS A 324 15.08 4.72 16.80
CA CYS A 324 16.02 5.85 16.82
C CYS A 324 16.75 6.04 18.15
N LYS A 325 16.39 5.27 19.17
CA LYS A 325 17.05 5.29 20.51
C LYS A 325 18.39 4.57 20.43
#